data_c5ae02c2068ae6e1a351520c0a70a2c7
#
_entry.id   c5ae02c2068ae6e1a351520c0a70a2c7
#
_cell.length_a   1.000
_cell.length_b   1.000
_cell.length_c   1.000
_cell.angle_alpha   90.00
_cell.angle_beta   90.00
_cell.angle_gamma   90.00
#
_symmetry.space_group_name_H-M   'P 1'
#
loop_
_entity.id
_entity.type
_entity.pdbx_description
1 polymer ?
#
loop_
_entity_poly.entity_id
_entity_poly.type
_entity_poly.pdbx_seq_one_letter_code
_entity_poly.pdbx_strand_id
1 'polypeptide(L)'
;GLVGSEMCRRDREKCPIKVLDTVFEAGLGHRKAIYRPFPQAVPKYPVIDVENCTYFKTGKCRMCEKVCPTNAIRFDMEDEIVELQVGNIILATGFKLFDARRIPQYGFGRLENVFTSLEFERLTNAAGPTEGRVVLRDGETVPQSVAIIHCVGSRDSNYNTHCSAICCMSSLKFAHLVMEKTQARVYNFYIDMRPVHKGYEEFYHRIMGEGVQFIRGKVSEITDVTRTPEEDGKLVVVCEDTLLGKPRRVPVDMVILAAGLEPRADAQAVGYMFGVGCGDTGFFTERHPKLDPVATVTEGVFIAGTCQGAKDIPDSVA
;
A
#
# COMPACT_ATOMS: atom_id res chain seq x y z
N GLY A 1 1.65 11.70 21.87
CA GLY A 1 1.99 13.13 21.87
C GLY A 1 3.26 13.42 21.05
N LEU A 2 3.38 14.63 20.50
CA LEU A 2 4.56 15.09 19.76
C LEU A 2 5.70 15.34 20.74
N VAL A 3 6.89 14.77 20.47
CA VAL A 3 8.03 14.83 21.38
C VAL A 3 9.33 15.04 20.62
N GLY A 4 10.14 16.00 21.04
CA GLY A 4 11.48 16.21 20.52
C GLY A 4 11.62 17.37 19.52
N SER A 5 12.86 17.76 19.23
CA SER A 5 13.15 18.76 18.21
C SER A 5 13.34 18.12 16.83
N GLU A 6 13.03 18.87 15.76
CA GLU A 6 13.19 18.40 14.37
C GLU A 6 14.62 17.93 14.05
N MET A 7 15.63 18.46 14.73
CA MET A 7 17.05 18.22 14.44
C MET A 7 17.67 17.07 15.23
N CYS A 8 17.05 16.61 16.30
CA CYS A 8 17.62 15.54 17.12
C CYS A 8 17.28 14.16 16.59
N ARG A 9 18.32 13.38 16.23
CA ARG A 9 18.18 11.96 15.84
C ARG A 9 18.59 11.00 16.96
N ARG A 10 19.28 11.49 17.99
CA ARG A 10 19.88 10.68 19.04
C ARG A 10 18.85 9.91 19.88
N ASP A 11 17.70 10.51 20.13
CA ASP A 11 16.59 9.92 20.84
C ASP A 11 16.08 8.66 20.16
N ARG A 12 15.90 8.69 18.82
CA ARG A 12 15.47 7.55 18.02
C ARG A 12 16.53 6.45 17.94
N GLU A 13 17.78 6.82 17.70
CA GLU A 13 18.89 5.87 17.56
C GLU A 13 19.13 5.10 18.87
N LYS A 14 19.03 5.75 20.02
CA LYS A 14 19.30 5.15 21.34
C LYS A 14 18.11 4.41 21.96
N CYS A 15 16.92 4.51 21.37
CA CYS A 15 15.79 3.71 21.85
C CYS A 15 16.07 2.21 21.66
N PRO A 16 16.01 1.38 22.74
CA PRO A 16 16.31 -0.04 22.64
C PRO A 16 15.19 -0.85 21.94
N ILE A 17 13.98 -0.31 21.92
CA ILE A 17 12.81 -1.04 21.43
C ILE A 17 12.76 -1.00 19.90
N LYS A 18 12.57 -2.18 19.30
CA LYS A 18 12.26 -2.37 17.88
C LYS A 18 10.81 -2.81 17.75
N VAL A 19 10.06 -2.14 16.91
CA VAL A 19 8.66 -2.42 16.60
C VAL A 19 8.54 -2.69 15.12
N LEU A 20 7.81 -3.72 14.73
CA LEU A 20 7.51 -3.97 13.32
C LEU A 20 6.71 -2.79 12.75
N ASP A 21 7.18 -2.18 11.69
CA ASP A 21 6.51 -1.05 11.06
C ASP A 21 5.45 -1.56 10.07
N THR A 22 4.24 -1.75 10.56
CA THR A 22 3.11 -2.21 9.75
C THR A 22 2.40 -1.09 9.00
N VAL A 23 2.68 0.17 9.33
CA VAL A 23 2.00 1.32 8.74
C VAL A 23 2.78 1.84 7.52
N PHE A 24 4.01 2.29 7.71
CA PHE A 24 4.79 2.90 6.64
C PHE A 24 5.59 1.86 5.82
N GLU A 25 6.21 0.90 6.51
CA GLU A 25 7.01 -0.15 5.85
C GLU A 25 6.21 -1.41 5.50
N ALA A 26 4.89 -1.37 5.67
CA ALA A 26 3.98 -2.49 5.36
C ALA A 26 4.41 -3.83 6.00
N GLY A 27 5.08 -3.80 7.15
CA GLY A 27 5.58 -4.99 7.85
C GLY A 27 6.91 -5.54 7.34
N LEU A 28 7.58 -4.87 6.40
CA LEU A 28 8.88 -5.30 5.87
C LEU A 28 10.06 -4.77 6.69
N GLY A 29 9.85 -3.71 7.46
CA GLY A 29 10.88 -3.05 8.24
C GLY A 29 10.51 -2.90 9.71
N HIS A 30 11.47 -2.38 10.48
CA HIS A 30 11.27 -2.08 11.90
C HIS A 30 11.52 -0.60 12.16
N ARG A 31 10.74 -0.04 13.07
CA ARG A 31 10.93 1.28 13.64
C ARG A 31 11.24 1.20 15.14
N LYS A 32 11.67 2.28 15.71
CA LYS A 32 11.83 2.41 17.17
C LYS A 32 10.50 2.79 17.83
N ALA A 33 10.37 2.58 19.15
CA ALA A 33 9.20 3.08 19.88
C ALA A 33 9.13 4.61 19.91
N ILE A 34 10.25 5.33 19.73
CA ILE A 34 10.26 6.75 19.36
C ILE A 34 10.66 6.87 17.90
N TYR A 35 9.80 7.47 17.07
CA TYR A 35 9.93 7.42 15.62
C TYR A 35 9.30 8.64 14.94
N ARG A 36 9.57 8.84 13.68
CA ARG A 36 8.73 9.67 12.79
C ARG A 36 7.81 8.77 12.01
N PRO A 37 6.55 9.16 11.78
CA PRO A 37 5.62 8.34 10.97
C PRO A 37 6.17 8.02 9.58
N PHE A 38 6.80 9.01 8.92
CA PHE A 38 7.52 8.84 7.65
C PHE A 38 8.52 10.01 7.48
N PRO A 39 9.50 9.90 6.56
CA PRO A 39 10.57 10.90 6.42
C PRO A 39 10.08 12.32 6.12
N GLN A 40 9.01 12.48 5.34
CA GLN A 40 8.44 13.75 4.89
C GLN A 40 7.27 14.24 5.76
N ALA A 41 7.02 13.62 6.92
CA ALA A 41 5.91 13.99 7.80
C ALA A 41 5.94 15.49 8.19
N VAL A 42 4.76 16.10 8.19
CA VAL A 42 4.56 17.49 8.63
C VAL A 42 3.50 17.47 9.75
N PRO A 43 3.83 17.92 10.95
CA PRO A 43 5.15 18.39 11.39
C PRO A 43 6.20 17.27 11.50
N LYS A 44 7.49 17.60 11.38
CA LYS A 44 8.60 16.63 11.45
C LYS A 44 8.97 16.22 12.87
N TYR A 45 8.05 16.26 13.79
CA TYR A 45 8.31 15.87 15.18
C TYR A 45 8.31 14.35 15.35
N PRO A 46 9.22 13.79 16.17
CA PRO A 46 9.11 12.42 16.62
C PRO A 46 7.85 12.21 17.46
N VAL A 47 7.30 11.03 17.41
CA VAL A 47 6.21 10.58 18.29
C VAL A 47 6.66 9.36 19.08
N ILE A 48 6.10 9.17 20.29
CA ILE A 48 6.33 7.98 21.09
C ILE A 48 5.13 7.03 20.91
N ASP A 49 5.45 5.80 20.54
CA ASP A 49 4.49 4.70 20.50
C ASP A 49 4.25 4.24 21.94
N VAL A 50 3.17 4.73 22.52
CA VAL A 50 2.79 4.48 23.93
C VAL A 50 2.61 2.99 24.20
N GLU A 51 2.03 2.26 23.24
CA GLU A 51 1.76 0.83 23.37
C GLU A 51 3.03 -0.01 23.43
N ASN A 52 4.11 0.42 22.77
CA ASN A 52 5.35 -0.34 22.68
C ASN A 52 6.49 0.26 23.49
N CYS A 53 6.32 1.46 24.04
CA CYS A 53 7.34 2.12 24.86
C CYS A 53 7.48 1.47 26.24
N THR A 54 8.70 1.07 26.62
CA THR A 54 8.98 0.48 27.93
C THR A 54 8.66 1.42 29.08
N TYR A 55 8.85 2.74 28.91
CA TYR A 55 8.50 3.71 29.97
C TYR A 55 7.00 3.68 30.27
N PHE A 56 6.16 3.76 29.26
CA PHE A 56 4.71 3.71 29.46
C PHE A 56 4.20 2.36 29.97
N LYS A 57 4.91 1.27 29.64
CA LYS A 57 4.56 -0.08 30.15
C LYS A 57 5.02 -0.32 31.60
N THR A 58 6.18 0.18 31.98
CA THR A 58 6.84 -0.24 33.23
C THR A 58 7.33 0.90 34.12
N GLY A 59 7.32 2.14 33.65
CA GLY A 59 7.86 3.31 34.33
C GLY A 59 9.39 3.40 34.39
N LYS A 60 10.15 2.43 33.85
CA LYS A 60 11.57 2.28 34.16
C LYS A 60 12.54 2.73 33.08
N CYS A 61 12.12 3.02 31.84
CA CYS A 61 13.01 3.45 30.77
C CYS A 61 12.83 4.95 30.51
N ARG A 62 13.91 5.72 30.43
CA ARG A 62 13.94 7.13 30.03
C ARG A 62 15.20 7.41 29.19
N MET A 63 15.62 6.45 28.36
CA MET A 63 16.85 6.56 27.58
C MET A 63 16.81 7.72 26.58
N CYS A 64 15.69 7.90 25.87
CA CYS A 64 15.52 9.00 24.92
C CYS A 64 15.65 10.40 25.59
N GLU A 65 15.09 10.56 26.79
CA GLU A 65 15.20 11.80 27.57
C GLU A 65 16.66 12.06 28.00
N LYS A 66 17.36 11.02 28.52
CA LYS A 66 18.74 11.15 28.98
C LYS A 66 19.73 11.59 27.88
N VAL A 67 19.45 11.25 26.63
CA VAL A 67 20.32 11.57 25.50
C VAL A 67 19.84 12.79 24.70
N CYS A 68 18.71 13.36 25.07
CA CYS A 68 18.16 14.54 24.42
C CYS A 68 18.86 15.82 24.91
N PRO A 69 19.66 16.50 24.06
CA PRO A 69 20.43 17.68 24.50
C PRO A 69 19.56 18.90 24.80
N THR A 70 18.34 18.91 24.30
CA THR A 70 17.39 20.04 24.42
C THR A 70 16.30 19.80 25.45
N ASN A 71 16.32 18.66 26.16
CA ASN A 71 15.28 18.24 27.10
C ASN A 71 13.86 18.34 26.54
N ALA A 72 13.70 18.03 25.22
CA ALA A 72 12.44 18.18 24.50
C ALA A 72 11.50 16.97 24.68
N ILE A 73 11.94 15.91 25.37
CA ILE A 73 11.11 14.71 25.59
C ILE A 73 10.21 14.94 26.80
N ARG A 74 8.91 14.85 26.58
CA ARG A 74 7.89 14.97 27.62
C ARG A 74 7.01 13.75 27.62
N PHE A 75 6.94 13.06 28.75
CA PHE A 75 6.11 11.87 28.96
C PHE A 75 4.77 12.20 29.62
N ASP A 76 4.63 13.41 30.10
CA ASP A 76 3.47 13.96 30.83
C ASP A 76 2.53 14.81 29.96
N MET A 77 2.68 14.71 28.65
CA MET A 77 1.78 15.41 27.73
C MET A 77 0.39 14.78 27.75
N GLU A 78 -0.60 15.62 27.88
CA GLU A 78 -2.01 15.27 27.74
C GLU A 78 -2.56 15.79 26.41
N ASP A 79 -3.63 15.19 25.95
CA ASP A 79 -4.32 15.66 24.73
C ASP A 79 -5.02 16.98 25.02
N GLU A 80 -4.86 17.94 24.12
CA GLU A 80 -5.52 19.24 24.17
C GLU A 80 -6.62 19.29 23.09
N ILE A 81 -7.83 19.62 23.49
CA ILE A 81 -8.95 19.83 22.55
C ILE A 81 -8.96 21.32 22.19
N VAL A 82 -8.80 21.60 20.90
CA VAL A 82 -8.81 22.95 20.37
C VAL A 82 -10.05 23.14 19.50
N GLU A 83 -10.84 24.18 19.78
CA GLU A 83 -11.96 24.60 18.94
C GLU A 83 -11.48 25.60 17.88
N LEU A 84 -11.79 25.32 16.62
CA LEU A 84 -11.47 26.18 15.48
C LEU A 84 -12.76 26.60 14.76
N GLN A 85 -12.89 27.91 14.52
CA GLN A 85 -13.94 28.44 13.64
C GLN A 85 -13.43 28.39 12.20
N VAL A 86 -14.06 27.55 11.38
CA VAL A 86 -13.63 27.35 9.99
C VAL A 86 -14.78 27.65 9.03
N GLY A 87 -14.48 28.16 7.84
CA GLY A 87 -15.48 28.44 6.82
C GLY A 87 -15.90 27.17 6.05
N ASN A 88 -14.97 26.25 5.83
CA ASN A 88 -15.21 25.04 5.07
C ASN A 88 -14.40 23.87 5.66
N ILE A 89 -14.88 22.65 5.38
CA ILE A 89 -14.24 21.40 5.76
C ILE A 89 -13.97 20.59 4.50
N ILE A 90 -12.76 20.10 4.33
CA ILE A 90 -12.37 19.21 3.22
C ILE A 90 -12.02 17.84 3.80
N LEU A 91 -12.81 16.84 3.44
CA LEU A 91 -12.57 15.46 3.83
C LEU A 91 -11.65 14.80 2.77
N ALA A 92 -10.44 14.45 3.16
CA ALA A 92 -9.42 13.82 2.32
C ALA A 92 -8.81 12.62 3.06
N THR A 93 -9.69 11.74 3.58
CA THR A 93 -9.30 10.64 4.48
C THR A 93 -8.60 9.47 3.78
N GLY A 94 -8.62 9.46 2.44
CA GLY A 94 -7.93 8.45 1.66
C GLY A 94 -8.65 7.10 1.60
N PHE A 95 -7.89 6.03 1.48
CA PHE A 95 -8.36 4.68 1.24
C PHE A 95 -7.64 3.66 2.15
N LYS A 96 -8.10 2.43 2.09
CA LYS A 96 -7.46 1.25 2.64
C LYS A 96 -7.18 0.26 1.51
N LEU A 97 -6.06 -0.45 1.56
CA LEU A 97 -5.82 -1.57 0.66
C LEU A 97 -6.65 -2.78 1.05
N PHE A 98 -7.12 -3.49 0.03
CA PHE A 98 -7.74 -4.79 0.22
C PHE A 98 -6.77 -5.77 0.91
N ASP A 99 -7.22 -6.42 1.97
CA ASP A 99 -6.42 -7.46 2.64
C ASP A 99 -6.39 -8.74 1.79
N ALA A 100 -5.26 -9.00 1.15
CA ALA A 100 -5.09 -10.15 0.26
C ALA A 100 -5.20 -11.51 0.99
N ARG A 101 -5.13 -11.56 2.33
CA ARG A 101 -5.40 -12.77 3.13
C ARG A 101 -6.84 -13.26 3.00
N ARG A 102 -7.76 -12.37 2.61
CA ARG A 102 -9.15 -12.73 2.33
C ARG A 102 -9.31 -13.64 1.11
N ILE A 103 -8.27 -13.75 0.27
CA ILE A 103 -8.18 -14.68 -0.85
C ILE A 103 -7.11 -15.72 -0.55
N PRO A 104 -7.42 -16.77 0.23
CA PRO A 104 -6.42 -17.74 0.69
C PRO A 104 -5.73 -18.51 -0.45
N GLN A 105 -6.39 -18.61 -1.63
CA GLN A 105 -5.83 -19.22 -2.82
C GLN A 105 -4.60 -18.49 -3.35
N TYR A 106 -4.43 -17.19 -3.04
CA TYR A 106 -3.27 -16.43 -3.47
C TYR A 106 -2.08 -16.54 -2.51
N GLY A 107 -2.24 -17.22 -1.38
CA GLY A 107 -1.15 -17.62 -0.50
C GLY A 107 -0.48 -16.46 0.27
N PHE A 108 -1.01 -15.23 0.21
CA PHE A 108 -0.44 -14.11 0.95
C PHE A 108 -0.46 -14.36 2.47
N GLY A 109 0.69 -14.19 3.12
CA GLY A 109 0.91 -14.51 4.53
C GLY A 109 1.17 -15.98 4.85
N ARG A 110 1.04 -16.89 3.84
CA ARG A 110 1.37 -18.32 3.95
C ARG A 110 2.60 -18.67 3.12
N LEU A 111 2.69 -18.15 1.91
CA LEU A 111 3.83 -18.33 1.01
C LEU A 111 4.77 -17.14 1.14
N GLU A 112 6.05 -17.39 1.41
CA GLU A 112 7.00 -16.34 1.78
C GLU A 112 7.16 -15.25 0.74
N ASN A 113 7.28 -15.60 -0.53
CA ASN A 113 7.61 -14.65 -1.59
C ASN A 113 6.38 -14.13 -2.35
N VAL A 114 5.23 -14.13 -1.68
CA VAL A 114 4.02 -13.42 -2.13
C VAL A 114 3.94 -12.07 -1.42
N PHE A 115 3.98 -10.99 -2.20
CA PHE A 115 3.97 -9.61 -1.73
C PHE A 115 2.70 -8.91 -2.20
N THR A 116 2.25 -7.92 -1.46
CA THR A 116 1.26 -6.95 -1.95
C THR A 116 1.94 -5.85 -2.76
N SER A 117 1.16 -5.11 -3.55
CA SER A 117 1.63 -3.92 -4.28
C SER A 117 2.27 -2.88 -3.35
N LEU A 118 1.73 -2.70 -2.15
CA LEU A 118 2.30 -1.76 -1.18
C LEU A 118 3.64 -2.25 -0.61
N GLU A 119 3.75 -3.53 -0.27
CA GLU A 119 5.03 -4.11 0.16
C GLU A 119 6.08 -3.96 -0.94
N PHE A 120 5.71 -4.24 -2.19
CA PHE A 120 6.64 -4.09 -3.32
C PHE A 120 7.04 -2.63 -3.57
N GLU A 121 6.12 -1.68 -3.42
CA GLU A 121 6.44 -0.24 -3.47
C GLU A 121 7.48 0.13 -2.40
N ARG A 122 7.39 -0.46 -1.20
CA ARG A 122 8.38 -0.23 -0.15
C ARG A 122 9.74 -0.87 -0.45
N LEU A 123 9.77 -2.05 -1.08
CA LEU A 123 11.03 -2.66 -1.53
C LEU A 123 11.74 -1.80 -2.57
N THR A 124 11.01 -1.25 -3.54
CA THR A 124 11.61 -0.47 -4.64
C THR A 124 12.00 0.95 -4.27
N ASN A 125 11.55 1.45 -3.11
CA ASN A 125 11.85 2.80 -2.66
C ASN A 125 13.25 2.88 -2.04
N ALA A 126 14.05 3.89 -2.44
CA ALA A 126 15.42 4.08 -1.93
C ALA A 126 15.48 4.32 -0.40
N ALA A 127 14.41 4.83 0.21
CA ALA A 127 14.28 4.98 1.66
C ALA A 127 13.53 3.80 2.31
N GLY A 128 13.27 2.74 1.57
CA GLY A 128 12.60 1.52 2.07
C GLY A 128 13.57 0.56 2.77
N PRO A 129 13.06 -0.55 3.29
CA PRO A 129 13.82 -1.47 4.13
C PRO A 129 14.97 -2.17 3.40
N THR A 130 14.94 -2.24 2.07
CA THR A 130 15.97 -2.85 1.22
C THR A 130 16.80 -1.84 0.43
N GLU A 131 16.65 -0.55 0.74
CA GLU A 131 17.34 0.55 0.04
C GLU A 131 17.08 0.57 -1.47
N GLY A 132 15.87 0.17 -1.86
CA GLY A 132 15.42 0.14 -3.25
C GLY A 132 15.81 -1.11 -4.04
N ARG A 133 16.39 -2.12 -3.40
CA ARG A 133 16.68 -3.41 -4.04
C ARG A 133 15.44 -4.30 -4.10
N VAL A 134 15.24 -4.94 -5.24
CA VAL A 134 14.21 -5.96 -5.40
C VAL A 134 14.81 -7.31 -5.02
N VAL A 135 14.43 -7.80 -3.85
CA VAL A 135 14.91 -9.06 -3.27
C VAL A 135 13.74 -9.88 -2.71
N LEU A 136 13.93 -11.17 -2.55
CA LEU A 136 12.98 -12.05 -1.88
C LEU A 136 12.87 -11.71 -0.38
N ARG A 137 12.00 -12.37 0.35
CA ARG A 137 11.83 -12.10 1.81
C ARG A 137 13.04 -12.44 2.67
N ASP A 138 13.99 -13.20 2.15
CA ASP A 138 15.30 -13.41 2.79
C ASP A 138 16.15 -12.14 2.87
N GLY A 139 15.79 -11.09 2.11
CA GLY A 139 16.49 -9.81 2.05
C GLY A 139 17.75 -9.79 1.19
N GLU A 140 18.12 -10.89 0.57
CA GLU A 140 19.38 -11.05 -0.17
C GLU A 140 19.19 -11.55 -1.60
N THR A 141 18.35 -12.56 -1.82
CA THR A 141 18.18 -13.23 -3.11
C THR A 141 17.42 -12.35 -4.09
N VAL A 142 18.04 -12.11 -5.25
CA VAL A 142 17.40 -11.38 -6.36
C VAL A 142 16.55 -12.36 -7.17
N PRO A 143 15.24 -12.09 -7.39
CA PRO A 143 14.37 -12.96 -8.17
C PRO A 143 14.80 -12.99 -9.64
N GLN A 144 14.71 -14.16 -10.29
CA GLN A 144 14.92 -14.34 -11.72
C GLN A 144 13.60 -14.36 -12.51
N SER A 145 12.48 -14.48 -11.80
CA SER A 145 11.14 -14.49 -12.38
C SER A 145 10.13 -13.93 -11.40
N VAL A 146 9.26 -13.04 -11.90
CA VAL A 146 8.27 -12.34 -11.09
C VAL A 146 6.92 -12.37 -11.79
N ALA A 147 5.86 -12.73 -11.04
CA ALA A 147 4.48 -12.61 -11.48
C ALA A 147 3.79 -11.42 -10.83
N ILE A 148 3.04 -10.66 -11.59
CA ILE A 148 2.20 -9.57 -11.10
C ILE A 148 0.75 -9.92 -11.38
N ILE A 149 -0.05 -10.00 -10.32
CA ILE A 149 -1.46 -10.42 -10.40
C ILE A 149 -2.34 -9.18 -10.26
N HIS A 150 -3.09 -8.87 -11.29
CA HIS A 150 -3.99 -7.71 -11.30
C HIS A 150 -5.33 -7.99 -10.59
N CYS A 151 -6.03 -6.93 -10.23
CA CYS A 151 -7.40 -6.95 -9.72
C CYS A 151 -7.61 -7.82 -8.47
N VAL A 152 -6.61 -7.92 -7.57
CA VAL A 152 -6.74 -8.69 -6.34
C VAL A 152 -7.74 -8.01 -5.40
N GLY A 153 -8.90 -8.65 -5.20
CA GLY A 153 -10.02 -8.11 -4.42
C GLY A 153 -10.83 -7.02 -5.11
N SER A 154 -10.61 -6.79 -6.43
CA SER A 154 -11.37 -5.85 -7.27
C SER A 154 -12.00 -6.56 -8.44
N ARG A 155 -13.12 -6.02 -8.98
CA ARG A 155 -13.86 -6.59 -10.11
C ARG A 155 -14.28 -8.05 -9.83
N ASP A 156 -14.66 -8.30 -8.60
CA ASP A 156 -15.01 -9.62 -8.09
C ASP A 156 -16.28 -9.52 -7.24
N SER A 157 -17.31 -10.30 -7.61
CA SER A 157 -18.59 -10.30 -6.90
C SER A 157 -18.52 -10.81 -5.46
N ASN A 158 -17.46 -11.57 -5.13
CA ASN A 158 -17.26 -12.07 -3.77
C ASN A 158 -16.59 -11.04 -2.84
N TYR A 159 -16.02 -9.97 -3.41
CA TYR A 159 -15.27 -8.95 -2.67
C TYR A 159 -15.73 -7.55 -3.08
N ASN A 160 -14.99 -6.88 -3.97
CA ASN A 160 -15.34 -5.55 -4.45
C ASN A 160 -15.67 -5.62 -5.95
N THR A 161 -16.89 -5.21 -6.31
CA THR A 161 -17.35 -5.19 -7.70
C THR A 161 -16.70 -4.09 -8.53
N HIS A 162 -16.25 -3.01 -7.87
CA HIS A 162 -15.63 -1.87 -8.54
C HIS A 162 -14.19 -2.16 -9.01
N CYS A 163 -13.74 -1.39 -9.99
CA CYS A 163 -12.34 -1.32 -10.40
C CYS A 163 -11.60 -0.32 -9.51
N SER A 164 -10.42 -0.68 -9.05
CA SER A 164 -9.56 0.22 -8.26
C SER A 164 -8.83 1.29 -9.07
N ALA A 165 -9.03 1.32 -10.39
CA ALA A 165 -8.53 2.31 -11.36
C ALA A 165 -7.00 2.48 -11.45
N ILE A 166 -6.24 2.07 -10.45
CA ILE A 166 -4.77 2.25 -10.38
C ILE A 166 -3.98 0.99 -10.70
N CYS A 167 -4.57 -0.21 -10.53
CA CYS A 167 -3.82 -1.47 -10.54
C CYS A 167 -3.06 -1.70 -11.84
N CYS A 168 -3.66 -1.41 -13.00
CA CYS A 168 -3.03 -1.62 -14.30
C CYS A 168 -1.74 -0.79 -14.43
N MET A 169 -1.82 0.51 -14.18
CA MET A 169 -0.66 1.40 -14.34
C MET A 169 0.42 1.17 -13.29
N SER A 170 0.04 0.90 -12.04
CA SER A 170 1.01 0.54 -11.00
C SER A 170 1.71 -0.79 -11.30
N SER A 171 0.99 -1.78 -11.82
CA SER A 171 1.57 -3.08 -12.22
C SER A 171 2.53 -2.95 -13.39
N LEU A 172 2.22 -2.09 -14.38
CA LEU A 172 3.15 -1.77 -15.47
C LEU A 172 4.42 -1.09 -14.95
N LYS A 173 4.29 -0.13 -14.02
CA LYS A 173 5.44 0.49 -13.34
C LYS A 173 6.27 -0.56 -12.61
N PHE A 174 5.64 -1.47 -11.87
CA PHE A 174 6.36 -2.52 -11.16
C PHE A 174 7.07 -3.48 -12.11
N ALA A 175 6.45 -3.85 -13.22
CA ALA A 175 7.07 -4.67 -14.25
C ALA A 175 8.35 -4.02 -14.79
N HIS A 176 8.29 -2.73 -15.12
CA HIS A 176 9.46 -1.95 -15.53
C HIS A 176 10.57 -1.95 -14.47
N LEU A 177 10.22 -1.63 -13.21
CA LEU A 177 11.19 -1.57 -12.12
C LEU A 177 11.84 -2.94 -11.82
N VAL A 178 11.09 -4.03 -11.93
CA VAL A 178 11.65 -5.38 -11.78
C VAL A 178 12.67 -5.64 -12.88
N MET A 179 12.31 -5.39 -14.14
CA MET A 179 13.23 -5.63 -15.26
C MET A 179 14.48 -4.75 -15.19
N GLU A 180 14.30 -3.45 -14.88
CA GLU A 180 15.42 -2.51 -14.74
C GLU A 180 16.40 -2.93 -13.62
N LYS A 181 15.87 -3.33 -12.46
CA LYS A 181 16.68 -3.59 -11.27
C LYS A 181 17.23 -5.01 -11.18
N THR A 182 16.59 -5.99 -11.82
CA THR A 182 16.93 -7.42 -11.65
C THR A 182 17.17 -8.15 -12.95
N GLN A 183 16.68 -7.65 -14.08
CA GLN A 183 16.62 -8.34 -15.38
C GLN A 183 15.82 -9.66 -15.34
N ALA A 184 14.93 -9.80 -14.36
CA ALA A 184 14.08 -10.96 -14.20
C ALA A 184 13.04 -11.05 -15.33
N ARG A 185 12.58 -12.25 -15.62
CA ARG A 185 11.40 -12.46 -16.48
C ARG A 185 10.16 -12.02 -15.73
N VAL A 186 9.35 -11.16 -16.34
CA VAL A 186 8.13 -10.62 -15.72
C VAL A 186 6.88 -11.13 -16.45
N TYR A 187 5.92 -11.60 -15.67
CA TYR A 187 4.62 -12.06 -16.13
C TYR A 187 3.51 -11.20 -15.53
N ASN A 188 2.72 -10.54 -16.36
CA ASN A 188 1.53 -9.81 -15.95
C ASN A 188 0.27 -10.64 -16.20
N PHE A 189 -0.45 -11.01 -15.13
CA PHE A 189 -1.73 -11.71 -15.20
C PHE A 189 -2.86 -10.71 -15.05
N TYR A 190 -3.66 -10.52 -16.08
CA TYR A 190 -4.66 -9.47 -16.15
C TYR A 190 -6.00 -9.96 -16.74
N ILE A 191 -7.09 -9.30 -16.39
CA ILE A 191 -8.41 -9.52 -16.98
C ILE A 191 -8.57 -8.65 -18.22
N ASP A 192 -8.46 -7.33 -18.03
CA ASP A 192 -8.41 -6.31 -19.08
C ASP A 192 -7.42 -5.21 -18.66
N MET A 193 -6.68 -4.66 -19.61
CA MET A 193 -5.86 -3.48 -19.37
C MET A 193 -6.72 -2.21 -19.51
N ARG A 194 -6.53 -1.26 -18.58
CA ARG A 194 -7.28 -0.01 -18.52
C ARG A 194 -6.35 1.20 -18.40
N PRO A 195 -5.57 1.51 -19.45
CA PRO A 195 -4.70 2.69 -19.51
C PRO A 195 -5.52 3.87 -20.05
N VAL A 196 -6.36 4.47 -19.20
CA VAL A 196 -7.43 5.38 -19.64
C VAL A 196 -7.04 6.86 -19.77
N HIS A 197 -5.87 7.27 -19.29
CA HIS A 197 -5.41 8.66 -19.35
C HIS A 197 -4.36 8.90 -20.43
N LYS A 198 -4.09 10.17 -20.70
CA LYS A 198 -3.09 10.58 -21.69
C LYS A 198 -1.70 10.02 -21.35
N GLY A 199 -1.08 9.37 -22.32
CA GLY A 199 0.25 8.77 -22.19
C GLY A 199 0.27 7.38 -21.54
N TYR A 200 -0.88 6.86 -21.07
CA TYR A 200 -0.94 5.55 -20.40
C TYR A 200 -0.90 4.40 -21.40
N GLU A 201 -1.53 4.55 -22.55
CA GLU A 201 -1.46 3.55 -23.64
C GLU A 201 -0.05 3.45 -24.21
N GLU A 202 0.63 4.57 -24.41
CA GLU A 202 2.02 4.61 -24.86
C GLU A 202 2.96 3.97 -23.86
N PHE A 203 2.70 4.16 -22.55
CA PHE A 203 3.45 3.49 -21.51
C PHE A 203 3.22 1.98 -21.54
N TYR A 204 1.99 1.53 -21.71
CA TYR A 204 1.66 0.11 -21.85
C TYR A 204 2.38 -0.53 -23.04
N HIS A 205 2.35 0.12 -24.22
CA HIS A 205 3.07 -0.33 -25.40
C HIS A 205 4.59 -0.41 -25.18
N ARG A 206 5.16 0.55 -24.45
CA ARG A 206 6.58 0.52 -24.08
C ARG A 206 6.89 -0.70 -23.24
N ILE A 207 6.11 -0.99 -22.22
CA ILE A 207 6.34 -2.15 -21.32
C ILE A 207 6.20 -3.48 -22.06
N MET A 208 5.28 -3.58 -23.02
CA MET A 208 5.24 -4.74 -23.93
C MET A 208 6.53 -4.88 -24.74
N GLY A 209 7.06 -3.76 -25.24
CA GLY A 209 8.32 -3.73 -25.98
C GLY A 209 9.55 -4.07 -25.13
N GLU A 210 9.52 -3.88 -23.84
CA GLU A 210 10.57 -4.28 -22.89
C GLU A 210 10.61 -5.81 -22.64
N GLY A 211 9.64 -6.58 -23.17
CA GLY A 211 9.64 -8.04 -23.10
C GLY A 211 8.84 -8.63 -21.94
N VAL A 212 8.04 -7.81 -21.25
CA VAL A 212 7.07 -8.30 -20.24
C VAL A 212 6.05 -9.22 -20.89
N GLN A 213 5.82 -10.37 -20.31
CA GLN A 213 4.85 -11.34 -20.81
C GLN A 213 3.47 -11.05 -20.22
N PHE A 214 2.49 -10.81 -21.08
CA PHE A 214 1.10 -10.54 -20.72
C PHE A 214 0.24 -11.79 -20.89
N ILE A 215 -0.33 -12.29 -19.81
CA ILE A 215 -1.20 -13.48 -19.79
C ILE A 215 -2.62 -13.02 -19.41
N ARG A 216 -3.52 -13.09 -20.39
CA ARG A 216 -4.91 -12.70 -20.16
C ARG A 216 -5.67 -13.84 -19.49
N GLY A 217 -5.97 -13.68 -18.20
CA GLY A 217 -6.69 -14.65 -17.42
C GLY A 217 -6.72 -14.28 -15.95
N LYS A 218 -7.81 -14.67 -15.27
CA LYS A 218 -7.88 -14.56 -13.82
C LYS A 218 -7.10 -15.70 -13.20
N VAL A 219 -6.16 -15.40 -12.30
CA VAL A 219 -5.42 -16.40 -11.54
C VAL A 219 -6.39 -17.14 -10.62
N SER A 220 -6.34 -18.46 -10.64
CA SER A 220 -7.15 -19.34 -9.79
C SER A 220 -6.47 -19.59 -8.45
N GLU A 221 -5.16 -19.85 -8.47
CA GLU A 221 -4.37 -20.10 -7.26
C GLU A 221 -2.89 -19.77 -7.46
N ILE A 222 -2.19 -19.56 -6.35
CA ILE A 222 -0.74 -19.55 -6.24
C ILE A 222 -0.36 -20.64 -5.25
N THR A 223 0.51 -21.55 -5.68
CA THR A 223 0.85 -22.76 -4.91
C THR A 223 2.34 -23.03 -4.94
N ASP A 224 2.84 -23.72 -3.94
CA ASP A 224 4.17 -24.30 -3.84
C ASP A 224 4.18 -25.81 -4.16
N VAL A 225 3.01 -26.35 -4.55
CA VAL A 225 2.88 -27.75 -4.98
C VAL A 225 3.38 -27.89 -6.41
N THR A 226 4.50 -28.55 -6.58
CA THR A 226 5.19 -28.77 -7.85
C THR A 226 4.63 -30.01 -8.58
N ARG A 227 4.62 -29.95 -9.91
CA ARG A 227 4.23 -31.06 -10.79
C ARG A 227 5.33 -31.44 -11.79
N THR A 228 6.27 -30.53 -12.01
CA THR A 228 7.39 -30.72 -12.93
C THR A 228 8.69 -30.27 -12.28
N PRO A 229 9.85 -30.76 -12.72
CA PRO A 229 11.15 -30.32 -12.17
C PRO A 229 11.41 -28.82 -12.30
N GLU A 230 10.83 -28.14 -13.30
CA GLU A 230 10.99 -26.69 -13.51
C GLU A 230 10.25 -25.87 -12.45
N GLU A 231 9.29 -26.47 -11.75
CA GLU A 231 8.52 -25.86 -10.67
C GLU A 231 9.23 -26.01 -9.29
N ASP A 232 10.25 -26.86 -9.19
CA ASP A 232 10.89 -27.15 -7.90
C ASP A 232 11.52 -25.91 -7.28
N GLY A 233 11.18 -25.65 -6.02
CA GLY A 233 11.61 -24.47 -5.26
C GLY A 233 11.00 -23.15 -5.71
N LYS A 234 9.96 -23.17 -6.55
CA LYS A 234 9.27 -21.99 -7.07
C LYS A 234 7.84 -21.88 -6.55
N LEU A 235 7.30 -20.67 -6.62
CA LEU A 235 5.87 -20.45 -6.59
C LEU A 235 5.29 -20.73 -7.97
N VAL A 236 4.14 -21.37 -8.04
CA VAL A 236 3.48 -21.68 -9.30
C VAL A 236 2.15 -20.92 -9.39
N VAL A 237 2.05 -20.02 -10.36
CA VAL A 237 0.83 -19.28 -10.66
C VAL A 237 0.00 -20.09 -11.63
N VAL A 238 -1.24 -20.42 -11.24
CA VAL A 238 -2.18 -21.24 -12.04
C VAL A 238 -3.30 -20.34 -12.57
N CYS A 239 -3.51 -20.37 -13.87
CA CYS A 239 -4.59 -19.64 -14.53
C CYS A 239 -5.06 -20.35 -15.81
N GLU A 240 -6.19 -19.93 -16.34
CA GLU A 240 -6.53 -20.16 -17.73
C GLU A 240 -6.04 -18.97 -18.57
N ASP A 241 -5.20 -19.23 -19.57
CA ASP A 241 -4.86 -18.25 -20.58
C ASP A 241 -6.00 -18.16 -21.59
N THR A 242 -6.83 -17.14 -21.48
CA THR A 242 -8.07 -17.01 -22.29
C THR A 242 -7.80 -16.68 -23.75
N LEU A 243 -6.61 -16.20 -24.11
CA LEU A 243 -6.21 -16.00 -25.51
C LEU A 243 -5.79 -17.32 -26.16
N LEU A 244 -5.19 -18.23 -25.40
CA LEU A 244 -4.79 -19.54 -25.89
C LEU A 244 -5.84 -20.63 -25.65
N GLY A 245 -6.86 -20.38 -24.82
CA GLY A 245 -7.86 -21.35 -24.42
C GLY A 245 -7.28 -22.56 -23.67
N LYS A 246 -6.23 -22.34 -22.87
CA LYS A 246 -5.51 -23.42 -22.19
C LYS A 246 -5.17 -23.05 -20.74
N PRO A 247 -5.23 -24.03 -19.82
CA PRO A 247 -4.68 -23.84 -18.48
C PRO A 247 -3.15 -23.68 -18.55
N ARG A 248 -2.63 -22.78 -17.73
CA ARG A 248 -1.19 -22.54 -17.60
C ARG A 248 -0.76 -22.65 -16.14
N ARG A 249 0.44 -23.17 -15.97
CA ARG A 249 1.19 -23.17 -14.72
C ARG A 249 2.50 -22.43 -14.98
N VAL A 250 2.73 -21.35 -14.28
CA VAL A 250 3.90 -20.49 -14.50
C VAL A 250 4.74 -20.43 -13.22
N PRO A 251 5.91 -21.10 -13.21
CA PRO A 251 6.82 -21.06 -12.06
C PRO A 251 7.55 -19.71 -11.99
N VAL A 252 7.55 -19.11 -10.78
CA VAL A 252 8.18 -17.83 -10.50
C VAL A 252 8.82 -17.80 -9.11
N ASP A 253 9.79 -16.90 -8.90
CA ASP A 253 10.43 -16.73 -7.61
C ASP A 253 9.64 -15.79 -6.68
N MET A 254 8.96 -14.81 -7.27
CA MET A 254 8.22 -13.78 -6.54
C MET A 254 6.85 -13.56 -7.17
N VAL A 255 5.86 -13.30 -6.33
CA VAL A 255 4.53 -12.86 -6.77
C VAL A 255 4.18 -11.53 -6.14
N ILE A 256 3.66 -10.60 -6.94
CA ILE A 256 3.16 -9.29 -6.52
C ILE A 256 1.65 -9.24 -6.74
N LEU A 257 0.90 -9.05 -5.68
CA LEU A 257 -0.54 -8.94 -5.70
C LEU A 257 -0.94 -7.46 -5.80
N ALA A 258 -1.47 -7.04 -6.95
CA ALA A 258 -2.02 -5.70 -7.13
C ALA A 258 -3.36 -5.59 -6.40
N ALA A 259 -3.27 -5.36 -5.08
CA ALA A 259 -4.41 -5.27 -4.18
C ALA A 259 -5.29 -4.06 -4.52
N GLY A 260 -6.61 -4.27 -4.45
CA GLY A 260 -7.60 -3.24 -4.72
C GLY A 260 -7.68 -2.18 -3.64
N LEU A 261 -8.37 -1.07 -3.95
CA LEU A 261 -8.66 -0.01 -3.00
C LEU A 261 -10.05 -0.21 -2.38
N GLU A 262 -10.12 -0.09 -1.08
CA GLU A 262 -11.35 -0.08 -0.28
C GLU A 262 -11.49 1.25 0.45
N PRO A 263 -12.71 1.67 0.79
CA PRO A 263 -12.90 2.80 1.70
C PRO A 263 -12.23 2.50 3.04
N ARG A 264 -11.87 3.54 3.77
CA ARG A 264 -11.34 3.37 5.12
C ARG A 264 -12.39 2.70 6.02
N ALA A 265 -11.92 1.98 7.03
CA ALA A 265 -12.80 1.28 7.97
C ALA A 265 -13.70 2.24 8.78
N ASP A 266 -13.23 3.47 8.98
CA ASP A 266 -13.92 4.55 9.70
C ASP A 266 -14.76 5.47 8.77
N ALA A 267 -14.85 5.19 7.47
CA ALA A 267 -15.54 6.06 6.51
C ALA A 267 -16.98 6.35 6.89
N GLN A 268 -17.74 5.35 7.32
CA GLN A 268 -19.13 5.54 7.75
C GLN A 268 -19.24 6.44 8.99
N ALA A 269 -18.35 6.26 9.97
CA ALA A 269 -18.34 7.07 11.18
C ALA A 269 -17.99 8.54 10.87
N VAL A 270 -17.00 8.76 10.01
CA VAL A 270 -16.63 10.09 9.53
C VAL A 270 -17.77 10.69 8.70
N GLY A 271 -18.37 9.91 7.79
CA GLY A 271 -19.53 10.36 7.01
C GLY A 271 -20.68 10.81 7.89
N TYR A 272 -21.00 10.04 8.93
CA TYR A 272 -22.04 10.41 9.90
C TYR A 272 -21.69 11.70 10.65
N MET A 273 -20.44 11.86 11.09
CA MET A 273 -19.97 13.05 11.82
C MET A 273 -20.13 14.34 11.01
N PHE A 274 -19.92 14.29 9.70
CA PHE A 274 -19.95 15.46 8.82
C PHE A 274 -21.20 15.54 7.93
N GLY A 275 -22.16 14.63 8.10
CA GLY A 275 -23.38 14.58 7.30
C GLY A 275 -23.12 14.23 5.82
N VAL A 276 -22.11 13.39 5.53
CA VAL A 276 -21.75 12.97 4.18
C VAL A 276 -22.16 11.51 3.96
N GLY A 277 -22.87 11.23 2.88
CA GLY A 277 -23.30 9.88 2.53
C GLY A 277 -22.14 9.02 2.00
N CYS A 278 -22.28 7.69 2.17
CA CYS A 278 -21.44 6.72 1.50
C CYS A 278 -22.27 5.98 0.43
N GLY A 279 -21.67 5.77 -0.74
CA GLY A 279 -22.30 4.99 -1.81
C GLY A 279 -22.24 3.48 -1.57
N ASP A 280 -22.73 2.68 -2.52
CA ASP A 280 -22.74 1.22 -2.47
C ASP A 280 -21.37 0.59 -2.31
N THR A 281 -20.32 1.29 -2.75
CA THR A 281 -18.92 0.88 -2.61
C THR A 281 -18.31 1.27 -1.25
N GLY A 282 -19.05 2.03 -0.43
CA GLY A 282 -18.61 2.53 0.87
C GLY A 282 -17.74 3.79 0.84
N PHE A 283 -17.39 4.31 -0.33
CA PHE A 283 -16.73 5.60 -0.49
C PHE A 283 -17.73 6.76 -0.32
N PHE A 284 -17.23 7.96 0.03
CA PHE A 284 -18.08 9.14 0.14
C PHE A 284 -18.69 9.52 -1.20
N THR A 285 -19.91 10.04 -1.14
CA THR A 285 -20.64 10.49 -2.33
C THR A 285 -20.63 12.01 -2.45
N GLU A 286 -20.31 12.47 -3.65
CA GLU A 286 -20.47 13.87 -4.05
C GLU A 286 -21.93 14.23 -4.26
N ARG A 287 -22.22 15.54 -4.29
CA ARG A 287 -23.56 16.06 -4.57
C ARG A 287 -24.02 15.68 -5.98
N HIS A 288 -23.11 15.78 -6.96
CA HIS A 288 -23.40 15.39 -8.34
C HIS A 288 -22.11 15.07 -9.10
N PRO A 289 -21.98 13.88 -9.70
CA PRO A 289 -20.69 13.39 -10.24
C PRO A 289 -20.13 14.22 -11.42
N LYS A 290 -20.96 15.01 -12.11
CA LYS A 290 -20.51 15.84 -13.23
C LYS A 290 -20.60 17.33 -12.97
N LEU A 291 -21.62 17.79 -12.27
CA LEU A 291 -21.90 19.23 -12.09
C LEU A 291 -21.29 19.77 -10.80
N ASP A 292 -21.10 18.93 -9.80
CA ASP A 292 -20.57 19.33 -8.51
C ASP A 292 -19.81 18.16 -7.85
N PRO A 293 -18.65 17.79 -8.46
CA PRO A 293 -17.98 16.53 -8.15
C PRO A 293 -17.18 16.51 -6.85
N VAL A 294 -17.05 17.64 -6.16
CA VAL A 294 -16.29 17.75 -4.91
C VAL A 294 -17.13 18.21 -3.72
N ALA A 295 -18.27 18.85 -3.97
CA ALA A 295 -19.19 19.24 -2.90
C ALA A 295 -20.01 18.04 -2.42
N THR A 296 -20.42 18.08 -1.16
CA THR A 296 -21.33 17.10 -0.58
C THR A 296 -22.74 17.67 -0.44
N VAL A 297 -23.69 16.86 0.04
CA VAL A 297 -25.05 17.33 0.36
C VAL A 297 -25.04 18.29 1.55
N THR A 298 -24.02 18.27 2.38
CA THR A 298 -23.83 19.19 3.51
C THR A 298 -23.07 20.42 3.04
N GLU A 299 -23.71 21.59 3.18
CA GLU A 299 -23.11 22.84 2.75
C GLU A 299 -21.82 23.15 3.54
N GLY A 300 -20.78 23.61 2.85
CA GLY A 300 -19.47 23.89 3.43
C GLY A 300 -18.59 22.64 3.67
N VAL A 301 -19.07 21.44 3.34
CA VAL A 301 -18.29 20.20 3.43
C VAL A 301 -17.99 19.67 2.04
N PHE A 302 -16.70 19.47 1.76
CA PHE A 302 -16.16 19.01 0.49
C PHE A 302 -15.41 17.69 0.67
N ILE A 303 -15.31 16.92 -0.41
CA ILE A 303 -14.53 15.67 -0.46
C ILE A 303 -13.42 15.78 -1.50
N ALA A 304 -12.25 15.19 -1.23
CA ALA A 304 -11.10 15.24 -2.13
C ALA A 304 -10.33 13.93 -2.16
N GLY A 305 -9.85 13.56 -3.34
CA GLY A 305 -9.01 12.39 -3.55
C GLY A 305 -9.73 11.06 -3.38
N THR A 306 -9.01 10.04 -2.95
CA THR A 306 -9.46 8.64 -2.94
C THR A 306 -10.52 8.29 -1.90
N CYS A 307 -10.88 9.20 -1.00
CA CYS A 307 -12.03 8.98 -0.11
C CYS A 307 -13.38 9.02 -0.84
N GLN A 308 -13.43 9.65 -2.01
CA GLN A 308 -14.58 9.70 -2.92
C GLN A 308 -14.71 8.43 -3.77
N GLY A 309 -13.60 7.78 -4.05
CA GLY A 309 -13.56 6.58 -4.89
C GLY A 309 -12.14 6.21 -5.27
N ALA A 310 -11.98 5.03 -5.82
CA ALA A 310 -10.71 4.58 -6.35
C ALA A 310 -10.31 5.42 -7.57
N LYS A 311 -9.21 6.14 -7.47
CA LYS A 311 -8.68 7.03 -8.51
C LYS A 311 -7.15 7.16 -8.40
N ASP A 312 -6.51 7.56 -9.47
CA ASP A 312 -5.07 7.79 -9.50
C ASP A 312 -4.69 9.20 -8.97
N ILE A 313 -3.39 9.53 -9.06
CA ILE A 313 -2.88 10.82 -8.59
C ILE A 313 -3.42 11.99 -9.45
N PRO A 314 -3.39 11.94 -10.80
CA PRO A 314 -3.99 12.97 -11.63
C PRO A 314 -5.45 13.27 -11.28
N ASP A 315 -6.29 12.23 -11.19
CA ASP A 315 -7.71 12.37 -10.81
C ASP A 315 -7.91 12.85 -9.37
N SER A 316 -6.95 12.53 -8.48
CA SER A 316 -7.01 12.99 -7.08
C SER A 316 -6.65 14.45 -6.93
N VAL A 317 -5.89 15.02 -7.87
CA VAL A 317 -5.45 16.43 -7.87
C VAL A 317 -6.43 17.31 -8.64
N ALA A 318 -7.04 16.77 -9.69
CA ALA A 318 -8.04 17.47 -10.51
C ALA A 318 -9.36 17.70 -9.74
#